data_2870f33a6778498bc6eb78431690d30b
#
_entry.id   2870f33a6778498bc6eb78431690d30b
#
_cell.length_a   1.000
_cell.length_b   1.000
_cell.length_c   1.000
_cell.angle_alpha   90.00
_cell.angle_beta   90.00
_cell.angle_gamma   90.00
#
_symmetry.space_group_name_H-M   'P 1'
#
loop_
_entity.id
_entity.type
_entity.pdbx_description
1 polymer ?
#
loop_
_entity_poly.entity_id
_entity_poly.type
_entity_poly.pdbx_seq_one_letter_code
_entity_poly.pdbx_strand_id
1 'polypeptide(L)'
;MRFHVIRSQTPNPAQSPFRMIEHETGQEVGWVNRFLDRERVRRLADASLRSSAYGLLHFVRWWESLHHTAEVSEGDLTESTLLDYLKYQCSHQPAFSSSTINDRVAVADRALHHEFPSAPEPTARGFQQAYLRRGPLGLGRRRVVGISRLRVRVPKRNLVPLSVEEVARFWSSFRTARDLAIVGLMLLEGLRSAEVLALNEDDVLLSEAQLRVRGKGNKLRFLPLAPETVQLLDHYRRLERPARHRRPLRLAQGTRPRNPHDAGRITILVPLPSQVHRHPVR
;
A
#
# COMPACT_ATOMS: atom_id res chain seq x y z
N MET A 1 8.14 18.57 -17.53
CA MET A 1 8.50 18.38 -16.11
C MET A 1 9.94 17.92 -16.07
N ARG A 2 10.82 18.65 -15.37
CA ARG A 2 12.27 18.45 -15.39
C ARG A 2 12.72 17.13 -14.75
N PHE A 3 12.13 16.72 -13.63
CA PHE A 3 12.48 15.48 -12.93
C PHE A 3 11.40 14.42 -12.98
N HIS A 4 11.82 13.15 -13.06
CA HIS A 4 10.92 11.99 -13.02
C HIS A 4 11.57 10.77 -12.34
N VAL A 5 10.74 9.80 -11.97
CA VAL A 5 11.18 8.52 -11.40
C VAL A 5 11.08 7.46 -12.46
N ILE A 6 12.19 6.77 -12.70
CA ILE A 6 12.24 5.59 -13.57
C ILE A 6 12.37 4.32 -12.72
N ARG A 7 11.99 3.20 -13.32
CA ARG A 7 12.27 1.88 -12.76
C ARG A 7 13.43 1.25 -13.53
N SER A 8 14.54 0.99 -12.84
CA SER A 8 15.68 0.29 -13.43
C SER A 8 15.29 -1.13 -13.85
N GLN A 9 15.72 -1.54 -15.04
CA GLN A 9 15.50 -2.88 -15.57
C GLN A 9 16.59 -3.84 -15.13
N THR A 10 17.76 -3.35 -14.76
CA THR A 10 18.89 -4.15 -14.26
C THR A 10 18.84 -4.20 -12.73
N PRO A 11 18.52 -5.37 -12.14
CA PRO A 11 18.44 -5.48 -10.70
C PRO A 11 19.84 -5.48 -10.08
N ASN A 12 20.21 -4.39 -9.41
CA ASN A 12 21.34 -4.37 -8.50
C ASN A 12 20.81 -4.57 -7.07
N PRO A 13 21.20 -5.60 -6.32
CA PRO A 13 20.70 -5.83 -4.98
C PRO A 13 20.95 -4.70 -3.98
N ALA A 14 22.02 -3.94 -4.19
CA ALA A 14 22.41 -2.82 -3.33
C ALA A 14 21.73 -1.50 -3.71
N GLN A 15 21.14 -1.42 -4.89
CA GLN A 15 20.50 -0.21 -5.39
C GLN A 15 18.97 -0.32 -5.41
N SER A 16 18.32 0.82 -5.20
CA SER A 16 16.87 0.90 -5.35
C SER A 16 16.47 0.67 -6.82
N PRO A 17 15.41 -0.10 -7.10
CA PRO A 17 14.89 -0.23 -8.46
C PRO A 17 14.25 1.07 -8.95
N PHE A 18 14.03 2.06 -8.08
CA PHE A 18 13.48 3.36 -8.43
C PHE A 18 14.57 4.40 -8.34
N ARG A 19 14.82 5.09 -9.47
CA ARG A 19 15.84 6.13 -9.61
C ARG A 19 15.16 7.44 -9.98
N MET A 20 15.60 8.54 -9.39
CA MET A 20 15.17 9.87 -9.79
C MET A 20 16.21 10.48 -10.72
N ILE A 21 15.75 10.92 -11.90
CA ILE A 21 16.61 11.51 -12.94
C ILE A 21 16.01 12.80 -13.47
N GLU A 22 16.89 13.65 -13.98
CA GLU A 22 16.50 14.80 -14.78
C GLU A 22 16.18 14.35 -16.21
N HIS A 23 15.08 14.85 -16.76
CA HIS A 23 14.55 14.37 -18.05
C HIS A 23 15.47 14.66 -19.23
N GLU A 24 16.04 15.86 -19.27
CA GLU A 24 16.83 16.34 -20.42
C GLU A 24 18.22 15.76 -20.46
N THR A 25 18.90 15.73 -19.29
CA THR A 25 20.29 15.31 -19.18
C THR A 25 20.45 13.82 -18.85
N GLY A 26 19.41 13.17 -18.33
CA GLY A 26 19.50 11.83 -17.78
C GLY A 26 20.30 11.74 -16.48
N GLN A 27 20.74 12.89 -15.95
CA GLN A 27 21.53 12.94 -14.74
C GLN A 27 20.72 12.52 -13.51
N GLU A 28 21.33 11.74 -12.65
CA GLU A 28 20.68 11.29 -11.40
C GLU A 28 20.67 12.40 -10.34
N VAL A 29 19.57 12.50 -9.58
CA VAL A 29 19.51 13.33 -8.37
C VAL A 29 20.19 12.58 -7.26
N GLY A 30 21.47 12.85 -7.04
CA GLY A 30 22.41 12.06 -6.25
C GLY A 30 21.95 11.80 -4.82
N TRP A 31 21.60 12.84 -4.06
CA TRP A 31 21.20 12.72 -2.66
C TRP A 31 19.90 11.89 -2.47
N VAL A 32 18.95 12.03 -3.38
CA VAL A 32 17.71 11.24 -3.36
C VAL A 32 18.00 9.77 -3.60
N ASN A 33 18.84 9.49 -4.60
CA ASN A 33 19.14 8.11 -4.98
C ASN A 33 19.98 7.40 -3.92
N ARG A 34 20.91 8.09 -3.25
CA ARG A 34 21.65 7.55 -2.09
C ARG A 34 20.70 7.18 -0.94
N PHE A 35 19.72 8.03 -0.64
CA PHE A 35 18.71 7.70 0.37
C PHE A 35 17.87 6.47 -0.03
N LEU A 36 17.42 6.36 -1.28
CA LEU A 36 16.65 5.22 -1.77
C LEU A 36 17.46 3.93 -1.73
N ASP A 37 18.75 3.98 -2.04
CA ASP A 37 19.67 2.85 -1.97
C ASP A 37 19.84 2.36 -0.53
N ARG A 38 20.01 3.28 0.42
CA ARG A 38 20.02 2.94 1.86
C ARG A 38 18.72 2.23 2.28
N GLU A 39 17.57 2.74 1.87
CA GLU A 39 16.29 2.13 2.21
C GLU A 39 16.17 0.73 1.56
N ARG A 40 16.77 0.51 0.39
CA ARG A 40 16.87 -0.82 -0.24
C ARG A 40 17.73 -1.77 0.58
N VAL A 41 18.91 -1.35 1.02
CA VAL A 41 19.80 -2.13 1.90
C VAL A 41 19.08 -2.51 3.20
N ARG A 42 18.21 -1.66 3.72
CA ARG A 42 17.33 -1.94 4.87
C ARG A 42 16.19 -2.92 4.55
N ARG A 43 16.15 -3.46 3.32
CA ARG A 43 15.16 -4.42 2.83
C ARG A 43 13.72 -3.89 2.82
N LEU A 44 13.53 -2.61 2.55
CA LEU A 44 12.19 -2.10 2.29
C LEU A 44 11.59 -2.76 1.05
N ALA A 45 10.29 -3.02 1.10
CA ALA A 45 9.56 -3.55 -0.05
C ALA A 45 9.54 -2.55 -1.22
N ASP A 46 9.55 -3.06 -2.46
CA ASP A 46 9.53 -2.24 -3.68
C ASP A 46 8.39 -1.21 -3.68
N ALA A 47 7.20 -1.58 -3.17
CA ALA A 47 6.08 -0.65 -3.04
C ALA A 47 6.39 0.53 -2.11
N SER A 48 7.12 0.30 -1.02
CA SER A 48 7.55 1.35 -0.08
C SER A 48 8.62 2.24 -0.69
N LEU A 49 9.60 1.65 -1.41
CA LEU A 49 10.62 2.39 -2.15
C LEU A 49 9.98 3.27 -3.24
N ARG A 50 9.02 2.72 -3.99
CA ARG A 50 8.25 3.49 -4.97
C ARG A 50 7.54 4.68 -4.33
N SER A 51 6.83 4.47 -3.23
CA SER A 51 6.12 5.53 -2.51
C SER A 51 7.08 6.62 -2.03
N SER A 52 8.26 6.24 -1.50
CA SER A 52 9.30 7.18 -1.08
C SER A 52 9.86 7.97 -2.27
N ALA A 53 10.14 7.31 -3.39
CA ALA A 53 10.66 7.98 -4.59
C ALA A 53 9.69 9.04 -5.13
N TYR A 54 8.39 8.72 -5.22
CA TYR A 54 7.38 9.69 -5.68
C TYR A 54 7.11 10.80 -4.65
N GLY A 55 7.21 10.50 -3.35
CA GLY A 55 7.13 11.52 -2.31
C GLY A 55 8.30 12.52 -2.40
N LEU A 56 9.52 12.03 -2.62
CA LEU A 56 10.70 12.85 -2.83
C LEU A 56 10.68 13.60 -4.15
N LEU A 57 10.13 13.02 -5.23
CA LEU A 57 9.93 13.72 -6.50
C LEU A 57 9.09 14.99 -6.31
N HIS A 58 8.04 14.91 -5.48
CA HIS A 58 7.23 16.08 -5.18
C HIS A 58 8.02 17.15 -4.39
N PHE A 59 8.87 16.73 -3.47
CA PHE A 59 9.76 17.64 -2.72
C PHE A 59 10.79 18.30 -3.65
N VAL A 60 11.48 17.52 -4.48
CA VAL A 60 12.50 18.02 -5.41
C VAL A 60 11.90 19.03 -6.39
N ARG A 61 10.72 18.80 -6.90
CA ARG A 61 10.03 19.74 -7.79
C ARG A 61 9.65 21.05 -7.09
N TRP A 62 9.20 20.98 -5.84
CA TRP A 62 8.95 22.16 -5.02
C TRP A 62 10.24 22.91 -4.75
N TRP A 63 11.30 22.21 -4.35
CA TRP A 63 12.61 22.78 -4.07
C TRP A 63 13.18 23.49 -5.31
N GLU A 64 13.16 22.82 -6.45
CA GLU A 64 13.63 23.36 -7.72
C GLU A 64 12.84 24.59 -8.16
N SER A 65 11.55 24.65 -7.89
CA SER A 65 10.75 25.84 -8.20
C SER A 65 11.16 27.09 -7.41
N LEU A 66 11.83 26.93 -6.28
CA LEU A 66 12.30 28.02 -5.42
C LEU A 66 13.78 28.34 -5.66
N HIS A 67 14.62 27.32 -5.82
CA HIS A 67 16.07 27.45 -5.85
C HIS A 67 16.67 27.24 -7.24
N HIS A 68 15.86 26.90 -8.25
CA HIS A 68 16.26 26.61 -9.64
C HIS A 68 17.30 25.47 -9.77
N THR A 69 17.43 24.64 -8.75
CA THR A 69 18.30 23.47 -8.71
C THR A 69 17.65 22.30 -7.95
N ALA A 70 18.00 21.06 -8.31
CA ALA A 70 17.64 19.88 -7.54
C ALA A 70 18.65 19.55 -6.43
N GLU A 71 19.85 20.13 -6.53
CA GLU A 71 20.88 19.95 -5.52
C GLU A 71 20.47 20.71 -4.24
N VAL A 72 20.66 20.03 -3.12
CA VAL A 72 20.42 20.58 -1.79
C VAL A 72 21.76 20.59 -1.07
N SER A 73 22.15 21.72 -0.52
CA SER A 73 23.30 21.80 0.38
C SER A 73 22.84 22.01 1.82
N GLU A 74 23.70 21.67 2.76
CA GLU A 74 23.40 21.83 4.19
C GLU A 74 23.14 23.30 4.56
N GLY A 75 23.85 24.23 3.91
CA GLY A 75 23.70 25.66 4.11
C GLY A 75 22.36 26.25 3.60
N ASP A 76 21.70 25.56 2.67
CA ASP A 76 20.40 25.98 2.12
C ASP A 76 19.23 25.55 2.99
N LEU A 77 19.46 24.61 3.91
CA LEU A 77 18.43 24.08 4.79
C LEU A 77 18.25 24.97 6.02
N THR A 78 17.02 25.41 6.22
CA THR A 78 16.60 26.20 7.38
C THR A 78 15.64 25.43 8.26
N GLU A 79 15.45 25.86 9.51
CA GLU A 79 14.43 25.30 10.40
C GLU A 79 13.01 25.36 9.80
N SER A 80 12.74 26.30 8.88
CA SER A 80 11.45 26.49 8.24
C SER A 80 11.26 25.64 6.97
N THR A 81 12.32 25.08 6.39
CA THR A 81 12.28 24.40 5.08
C THR A 81 11.13 23.37 4.96
N LEU A 82 11.01 22.46 5.92
CA LEU A 82 9.93 21.46 5.91
C LEU A 82 8.56 22.07 6.23
N LEU A 83 8.51 23.13 7.03
CA LEU A 83 7.27 23.85 7.32
C LEU A 83 6.75 24.58 6.07
N ASP A 84 7.64 25.20 5.31
CA ASP A 84 7.27 25.89 4.06
C ASP A 84 6.87 24.91 2.98
N TYR A 85 7.52 23.75 2.91
CA TYR A 85 7.06 22.64 2.06
C TYR A 85 5.67 22.13 2.47
N LEU A 86 5.38 22.04 3.76
CA LEU A 86 4.04 21.65 4.25
C LEU A 86 2.99 22.70 3.88
N LYS A 87 3.29 24.00 4.09
CA LYS A 87 2.41 25.12 3.70
C LYS A 87 2.09 25.09 2.21
N TYR A 88 3.13 24.91 1.37
CA TYR A 88 2.98 24.78 -0.07
C TYR A 88 2.00 23.67 -0.46
N GLN A 89 2.11 22.48 0.16
CA GLN A 89 1.19 21.39 -0.13
C GLN A 89 -0.24 21.67 0.34
N CYS A 90 -0.41 22.38 1.45
CA CYS A 90 -1.73 22.76 1.96
C CYS A 90 -2.44 23.81 1.08
N SER A 91 -1.68 24.69 0.41
CA SER A 91 -2.22 25.71 -0.50
C SER A 91 -2.51 25.21 -1.91
N HIS A 92 -2.13 23.97 -2.25
CA HIS A 92 -2.29 23.42 -3.59
C HIS A 92 -3.77 23.20 -3.96
N GLN A 93 -4.11 23.55 -5.22
CA GLN A 93 -5.43 23.27 -5.79
C GLN A 93 -5.30 22.34 -7.01
N PRO A 94 -6.02 21.22 -7.09
CA PRO A 94 -6.93 20.68 -6.07
C PRO A 94 -6.19 20.20 -4.81
N ALA A 95 -6.87 20.25 -3.67
CA ALA A 95 -6.27 19.94 -2.37
C ALA A 95 -5.79 18.49 -2.26
N PHE A 96 -4.57 18.30 -1.78
CA PHE A 96 -4.08 16.97 -1.44
C PHE A 96 -4.73 16.43 -0.17
N SER A 97 -4.85 15.11 -0.06
CA SER A 97 -5.31 14.50 1.19
C SER A 97 -4.30 14.72 2.32
N SER A 98 -4.78 14.97 3.55
CA SER A 98 -3.92 15.13 4.72
C SER A 98 -2.95 13.96 4.93
N SER A 99 -3.37 12.73 4.57
CA SER A 99 -2.50 11.56 4.61
C SER A 99 -1.36 11.68 3.60
N THR A 100 -1.65 12.07 2.36
CA THR A 100 -0.64 12.26 1.31
C THR A 100 0.38 13.34 1.69
N ILE A 101 -0.09 14.46 2.25
CA ILE A 101 0.78 15.53 2.74
C ILE A 101 1.72 14.98 3.83
N ASN A 102 1.16 14.29 4.82
CA ASN A 102 1.93 13.73 5.92
C ASN A 102 2.98 12.71 5.46
N ASP A 103 2.63 11.86 4.49
CA ASP A 103 3.56 10.86 3.95
C ASP A 103 4.72 11.51 3.19
N ARG A 104 4.44 12.57 2.40
CA ARG A 104 5.45 13.32 1.66
C ARG A 104 6.38 14.11 2.58
N VAL A 105 5.84 14.78 3.58
CA VAL A 105 6.67 15.51 4.59
C VAL A 105 7.54 14.52 5.35
N ALA A 106 6.97 13.38 5.77
CA ALA A 106 7.74 12.39 6.53
C ALA A 106 8.86 11.73 5.72
N VAL A 107 8.70 11.54 4.41
CA VAL A 107 9.78 11.00 3.58
C VAL A 107 10.84 12.04 3.28
N ALA A 108 10.46 13.29 3.03
CA ALA A 108 11.40 14.40 2.86
C ALA A 108 12.25 14.61 4.12
N ASP A 109 11.61 14.66 5.29
CA ASP A 109 12.29 14.78 6.59
C ASP A 109 13.34 13.67 6.79
N ARG A 110 12.97 12.41 6.53
CA ARG A 110 13.90 11.28 6.68
C ARG A 110 15.06 11.33 5.69
N ALA A 111 14.81 11.77 4.46
CA ALA A 111 15.84 11.84 3.42
C ALA A 111 16.82 12.99 3.70
N LEU A 112 16.32 14.16 4.03
CA LEU A 112 17.15 15.31 4.38
C LEU A 112 18.00 15.03 5.62
N HIS A 113 17.40 14.45 6.65
CA HIS A 113 18.12 14.10 7.89
C HIS A 113 19.17 12.99 7.70
N HIS A 114 18.98 12.14 6.70
CA HIS A 114 19.99 11.14 6.34
C HIS A 114 21.17 11.76 5.61
N GLU A 115 20.88 12.61 4.66
CA GLU A 115 21.91 13.19 3.79
C GLU A 115 22.65 14.33 4.46
N PHE A 116 21.95 15.11 5.29
CA PHE A 116 22.47 16.29 6.00
C PHE A 116 22.22 16.18 7.50
N PRO A 117 23.03 15.37 8.23
CA PRO A 117 22.81 15.11 9.66
C PRO A 117 22.89 16.34 10.56
N SER A 118 23.68 17.37 10.14
CA SER A 118 23.85 18.62 10.88
C SER A 118 22.84 19.70 10.49
N ALA A 119 21.93 19.40 9.53
CA ALA A 119 20.88 20.35 9.16
C ALA A 119 20.01 20.72 10.36
N PRO A 120 19.56 21.99 10.46
CA PRO A 120 18.73 22.43 11.57
C PRO A 120 17.48 21.54 11.70
N GLU A 121 17.22 21.07 12.91
CA GLU A 121 15.98 20.36 13.17
C GLU A 121 14.79 21.32 13.08
N PRO A 122 13.68 20.92 12.41
CA PRO A 122 12.50 21.75 12.39
C PRO A 122 12.03 22.03 13.83
N THR A 123 11.81 23.30 14.17
CA THR A 123 11.35 23.77 15.49
C THR A 123 10.08 23.07 15.97
N ALA A 124 9.37 22.39 15.08
CA ALA A 124 8.19 21.63 15.38
C ALA A 124 8.45 20.18 15.85
N ARG A 125 9.72 19.73 15.97
CA ARG A 125 10.01 18.41 16.56
C ARG A 125 9.78 18.46 18.06
N GLY A 126 8.79 17.71 18.50
CA GLY A 126 8.55 17.43 19.91
C GLY A 126 8.73 15.96 20.20
N PHE A 127 9.33 15.65 21.33
CA PHE A 127 9.33 14.31 21.87
C PHE A 127 8.01 14.12 22.63
N GLN A 128 7.14 13.26 22.13
CA GLN A 128 6.00 12.82 22.88
C GLN A 128 6.34 11.46 23.50
N GLN A 129 6.28 11.38 24.84
CA GLN A 129 6.34 10.08 25.52
C GLN A 129 5.05 9.31 25.17
N ALA A 130 5.16 8.38 24.25
CA ALA A 130 4.07 7.45 24.02
C ALA A 130 4.05 6.45 25.19
N TYR A 131 3.08 6.59 26.07
CA TYR A 131 2.77 5.56 27.02
C TYR A 131 2.15 4.38 26.26
N LEU A 132 2.93 3.32 26.07
CA LEU A 132 2.35 2.04 25.67
C LEU A 132 1.31 1.65 26.73
N ARG A 133 0.11 1.27 26.29
CA ARG A 133 -0.91 0.70 27.16
C ARG A 133 -0.23 -0.36 28.04
N ARG A 134 -0.34 -0.19 29.34
CA ARG A 134 0.11 -1.19 30.29
C ARG A 134 -0.58 -2.51 29.94
N GLY A 135 0.19 -3.55 29.64
CA GLY A 135 -0.37 -4.90 29.60
C GLY A 135 -0.97 -5.26 30.95
N PRO A 136 -1.77 -6.33 31.04
CA PRO A 136 -2.44 -6.73 32.27
C PRO A 136 -1.52 -6.88 33.49
N LEU A 137 -0.22 -7.07 33.29
CA LEU A 137 0.82 -7.22 34.30
C LEU A 137 1.64 -5.95 34.59
N GLY A 138 1.26 -4.80 34.06
CA GLY A 138 1.92 -3.52 34.37
C GLY A 138 3.34 -3.34 33.79
N LEU A 139 3.87 -4.31 33.07
CA LEU A 139 5.23 -4.34 32.52
C LEU A 139 5.30 -3.69 31.14
N GLY A 140 4.91 -2.43 31.03
CA GLY A 140 5.04 -1.66 29.78
C GLY A 140 6.42 -1.00 29.68
N ARG A 141 7.21 -1.31 28.66
CA ARG A 141 8.42 -0.55 28.33
C ARG A 141 8.04 0.84 27.78
N ARG A 142 8.59 1.90 28.37
CA ARG A 142 8.50 3.26 27.82
C ARG A 142 9.25 3.29 26.49
N ARG A 143 8.56 3.53 25.40
CA ARG A 143 9.18 3.82 24.11
C ARG A 143 9.08 5.32 23.85
N VAL A 144 10.20 5.99 23.76
CA VAL A 144 10.25 7.36 23.28
C VAL A 144 10.06 7.31 21.77
N VAL A 145 8.92 7.76 21.29
CA VAL A 145 8.66 7.90 19.86
C VAL A 145 8.86 9.38 19.53
N GLY A 146 9.88 9.68 18.75
CA GLY A 146 10.02 11.00 18.14
C GLY A 146 8.83 11.22 17.20
N ILE A 147 7.90 12.06 17.58
CA ILE A 147 6.79 12.47 16.72
C ILE A 147 7.15 13.79 16.12
N SER A 148 7.36 13.83 14.80
CA SER A 148 7.42 15.09 14.07
C SER A 148 6.09 15.81 14.30
N ARG A 149 6.13 17.03 14.84
CA ARG A 149 4.94 17.90 14.97
C ARG A 149 4.48 18.45 13.62
N LEU A 150 5.27 18.32 12.57
CA LEU A 150 4.92 18.71 11.20
C LEU A 150 3.95 17.69 10.59
N ARG A 151 2.71 17.71 11.08
CA ARG A 151 1.63 16.87 10.54
C ARG A 151 0.33 17.65 10.44
N VAL A 152 -0.32 17.51 9.30
CA VAL A 152 -1.71 17.95 9.12
C VAL A 152 -2.63 16.95 9.83
N ARG A 153 -3.65 17.46 10.51
CA ARG A 153 -4.66 16.61 11.15
C ARG A 153 -5.42 15.82 10.07
N VAL A 154 -5.40 14.52 10.19
CA VAL A 154 -6.21 13.65 9.32
C VAL A 154 -7.61 13.52 9.91
N PRO A 155 -8.67 13.96 9.21
CA PRO A 155 -10.03 13.77 9.69
C PRO A 155 -10.34 12.28 9.76
N LYS A 156 -10.99 11.86 10.83
CA LYS A 156 -11.50 10.49 10.93
C LYS A 156 -12.61 10.32 9.89
N ARG A 157 -12.42 9.38 8.97
CA ARG A 157 -13.48 8.97 8.05
C ARG A 157 -14.39 7.98 8.77
N ASN A 158 -15.66 8.31 8.86
CA ASN A 158 -16.67 7.33 9.25
C ASN A 158 -16.86 6.41 8.03
N LEU A 159 -16.44 5.16 8.18
CA LEU A 159 -16.69 4.14 7.17
C LEU A 159 -18.14 3.71 7.29
N VAL A 160 -18.93 3.96 6.27
CA VAL A 160 -20.27 3.41 6.13
C VAL A 160 -20.12 2.08 5.41
N PRO A 161 -20.45 0.95 6.07
CA PRO A 161 -20.40 -0.35 5.40
C PRO A 161 -21.47 -0.42 4.30
N LEU A 162 -21.18 -1.18 3.25
CA LEU A 162 -22.16 -1.45 2.20
C LEU A 162 -23.37 -2.22 2.76
N SER A 163 -24.55 -1.91 2.27
CA SER A 163 -25.75 -2.70 2.59
C SER A 163 -25.69 -4.10 1.92
N VAL A 164 -26.52 -5.00 2.40
CA VAL A 164 -26.61 -6.36 1.81
C VAL A 164 -27.00 -6.29 0.34
N GLU A 165 -27.91 -5.39 -0.03
CA GLU A 165 -28.38 -5.19 -1.40
C GLU A 165 -27.27 -4.60 -2.29
N GLU A 166 -26.44 -3.71 -1.76
CA GLU A 166 -25.28 -3.16 -2.48
C GLU A 166 -24.24 -4.25 -2.72
N VAL A 167 -23.94 -5.07 -1.73
CA VAL A 167 -23.03 -6.23 -1.87
C VAL A 167 -23.58 -7.22 -2.90
N ALA A 168 -24.88 -7.52 -2.87
CA ALA A 168 -25.50 -8.43 -3.83
C ALA A 168 -25.45 -7.89 -5.26
N ARG A 169 -25.72 -6.60 -5.46
CA ARG A 169 -25.60 -5.95 -6.77
C ARG A 169 -24.16 -5.93 -7.27
N PHE A 170 -23.21 -5.61 -6.40
CA PHE A 170 -21.78 -5.66 -6.73
C PHE A 170 -21.36 -7.07 -7.14
N TRP A 171 -21.77 -8.09 -6.38
CA TRP A 171 -21.46 -9.49 -6.66
C TRP A 171 -22.02 -9.94 -8.00
N SER A 172 -23.28 -9.62 -8.30
CA SER A 172 -23.93 -9.98 -9.55
C SER A 172 -23.41 -9.26 -10.79
N SER A 173 -22.58 -8.23 -10.61
CA SER A 173 -21.95 -7.50 -11.72
C SER A 173 -20.79 -8.28 -12.37
N PHE A 174 -20.21 -9.25 -11.67
CA PHE A 174 -19.13 -10.08 -12.20
C PHE A 174 -19.64 -11.18 -13.10
N ARG A 175 -18.95 -11.38 -14.23
CA ARG A 175 -19.36 -12.36 -15.26
C ARG A 175 -18.38 -13.52 -15.43
N THR A 176 -17.20 -13.45 -14.83
CA THR A 176 -16.16 -14.47 -14.95
C THR A 176 -15.97 -15.19 -13.62
N ALA A 177 -15.72 -16.50 -13.65
CA ALA A 177 -15.42 -17.27 -12.45
C ALA A 177 -14.14 -16.78 -11.78
N ARG A 178 -13.17 -16.30 -12.57
CA ARG A 178 -11.94 -15.69 -12.07
C ARG A 178 -12.22 -14.47 -11.20
N ASP A 179 -13.02 -13.53 -11.69
CA ASP A 179 -13.28 -12.28 -10.97
C ASP A 179 -14.09 -12.55 -9.70
N LEU A 180 -15.06 -13.49 -9.77
CA LEU A 180 -15.80 -13.96 -8.61
C LEU A 180 -14.88 -14.63 -7.57
N ALA A 181 -13.91 -15.44 -7.99
CA ALA A 181 -12.95 -16.06 -7.08
C ALA A 181 -12.04 -14.99 -6.41
N ILE A 182 -11.58 -14.00 -7.16
CA ILE A 182 -10.77 -12.89 -6.62
C ILE A 182 -11.56 -12.10 -5.58
N VAL A 183 -12.79 -11.70 -5.95
CA VAL A 183 -13.64 -10.89 -5.06
C VAL A 183 -14.10 -11.72 -3.85
N GLY A 184 -14.40 -13.00 -4.03
CA GLY A 184 -14.73 -13.92 -2.94
C GLY A 184 -13.63 -14.01 -1.91
N LEU A 185 -12.38 -14.20 -2.33
CA LEU A 185 -11.22 -14.19 -1.44
C LEU A 185 -11.05 -12.85 -0.70
N MET A 186 -11.39 -11.73 -1.32
CA MET A 186 -11.29 -10.42 -0.68
C MET A 186 -12.45 -10.16 0.29
N LEU A 187 -13.69 -10.53 -0.06
CA LEU A 187 -14.88 -10.24 0.74
C LEU A 187 -15.10 -11.28 1.85
N LEU A 188 -14.97 -12.57 1.54
CA LEU A 188 -15.28 -13.64 2.49
C LEU A 188 -14.08 -13.95 3.40
N GLU A 189 -12.88 -13.97 2.84
CA GLU A 189 -11.65 -14.31 3.59
C GLU A 189 -10.85 -13.09 4.05
N GLY A 190 -11.25 -11.88 3.67
CA GLY A 190 -10.59 -10.65 4.07
C GLY A 190 -9.16 -10.47 3.53
N LEU A 191 -8.83 -11.09 2.40
CA LEU A 191 -7.52 -10.94 1.79
C LEU A 191 -7.36 -9.56 1.14
N ARG A 192 -6.12 -9.04 1.21
CA ARG A 192 -5.76 -7.86 0.43
C ARG A 192 -5.55 -8.21 -1.03
N SER A 193 -5.84 -7.29 -1.94
CA SER A 193 -5.63 -7.51 -3.39
C SER A 193 -4.22 -8.00 -3.73
N ALA A 194 -3.19 -7.46 -3.10
CA ALA A 194 -1.81 -7.91 -3.29
C ALA A 194 -1.58 -9.35 -2.80
N GLU A 195 -2.24 -9.79 -1.74
CA GLU A 195 -2.17 -11.16 -1.23
C GLU A 195 -2.85 -12.12 -2.21
N VAL A 196 -4.04 -11.76 -2.70
CA VAL A 196 -4.78 -12.57 -3.70
C VAL A 196 -3.97 -12.73 -4.99
N LEU A 197 -3.40 -11.63 -5.52
CA LEU A 197 -2.62 -11.65 -6.75
C LEU A 197 -1.27 -12.38 -6.62
N ALA A 198 -0.78 -12.55 -5.40
CA ALA A 198 0.46 -13.27 -5.10
C ALA A 198 0.26 -14.78 -4.89
N LEU A 199 -0.98 -15.27 -4.79
CA LEU A 199 -1.27 -16.69 -4.58
C LEU A 199 -0.72 -17.54 -5.73
N ASN A 200 -0.16 -18.68 -5.38
CA ASN A 200 0.22 -19.74 -6.31
C ASN A 200 -0.75 -20.91 -6.16
N GLU A 201 -0.66 -21.86 -7.07
CA GLU A 201 -1.50 -23.07 -7.03
C GLU A 201 -1.28 -23.86 -5.74
N ASP A 202 -0.02 -24.03 -5.37
CA ASP A 202 0.40 -24.74 -4.16
C ASP A 202 -0.02 -24.05 -2.86
N ASP A 203 -0.52 -22.82 -2.94
CA ASP A 203 -1.03 -22.08 -1.79
C ASP A 203 -2.52 -22.35 -1.54
N VAL A 204 -3.22 -22.98 -2.52
CA VAL A 204 -4.67 -23.25 -2.47
C VAL A 204 -4.91 -24.73 -2.20
N LEU A 205 -5.14 -25.08 -0.95
CA LEU A 205 -5.34 -26.45 -0.48
C LEU A 205 -6.84 -26.75 -0.41
N LEU A 206 -7.48 -26.96 -1.56
CA LEU A 206 -8.94 -27.14 -1.64
C LEU A 206 -9.44 -28.37 -0.90
N SER A 207 -8.68 -29.46 -0.89
CA SER A 207 -9.01 -30.70 -0.15
C SER A 207 -9.07 -30.50 1.36
N GLU A 208 -8.29 -29.54 1.86
CA GLU A 208 -8.20 -29.19 3.28
C GLU A 208 -9.06 -27.97 3.63
N ALA A 209 -9.73 -27.37 2.63
CA ALA A 209 -10.42 -26.10 2.73
C ALA A 209 -9.53 -25.01 3.40
N GLN A 210 -8.27 -24.94 2.99
CA GLN A 210 -7.28 -24.01 3.53
C GLN A 210 -6.56 -23.22 2.44
N LEU A 211 -6.07 -22.05 2.84
CA LEU A 211 -5.29 -21.16 2.00
C LEU A 211 -4.02 -20.72 2.73
N ARG A 212 -2.88 -20.87 2.09
CA ARG A 212 -1.59 -20.40 2.58
C ARG A 212 -1.32 -18.98 2.04
N VAL A 213 -1.27 -17.98 2.90
CA VAL A 213 -1.17 -16.57 2.52
C VAL A 213 0.11 -15.95 3.04
N ARG A 214 0.83 -15.24 2.17
CA ARG A 214 1.98 -14.41 2.53
C ARG A 214 1.55 -12.96 2.72
N GLY A 215 1.59 -12.50 3.96
CA GLY A 215 1.22 -11.14 4.32
C GLY A 215 2.40 -10.15 4.34
N LYS A 216 2.16 -8.97 4.90
CA LYS A 216 3.17 -7.92 5.07
C LYS A 216 4.38 -8.43 5.84
N GLY A 217 5.58 -8.16 5.32
CA GLY A 217 6.84 -8.63 5.93
C GLY A 217 7.10 -10.12 5.68
N ASN A 218 6.54 -10.70 4.62
CA ASN A 218 6.70 -12.10 4.23
C ASN A 218 6.20 -13.11 5.30
N LYS A 219 5.29 -12.67 6.18
CA LYS A 219 4.72 -13.54 7.21
C LYS A 219 3.72 -14.50 6.59
N LEU A 220 3.95 -15.79 6.81
CA LEU A 220 3.07 -16.86 6.36
C LEU A 220 1.94 -17.08 7.36
N ARG A 221 0.71 -17.23 6.86
CA ARG A 221 -0.44 -17.65 7.65
C ARG A 221 -1.32 -18.62 6.86
N PHE A 222 -2.00 -19.49 7.55
CA PHE A 222 -3.04 -20.35 7.01
C PHE A 222 -4.40 -19.78 7.37
N LEU A 223 -5.30 -19.76 6.40
CA LEU A 223 -6.68 -19.33 6.57
C LEU A 223 -7.60 -20.48 6.19
N PRO A 224 -8.61 -20.81 7.02
CA PRO A 224 -9.67 -21.68 6.59
C PRO A 224 -10.46 -20.99 5.46
N LEU A 225 -10.92 -21.76 4.49
CA LEU A 225 -11.78 -21.27 3.40
C LEU A 225 -13.24 -21.57 3.71
N ALA A 226 -14.10 -20.59 3.52
CA ALA A 226 -15.53 -20.81 3.52
C ALA A 226 -15.94 -21.75 2.38
N PRO A 227 -16.99 -22.59 2.55
CA PRO A 227 -17.46 -23.50 1.50
C PRO A 227 -17.74 -22.81 0.17
N GLU A 228 -18.27 -21.60 0.21
CA GLU A 228 -18.56 -20.76 -0.95
C GLU A 228 -17.26 -20.38 -1.69
N THR A 229 -16.21 -20.03 -0.94
CA THR A 229 -14.91 -19.70 -1.51
C THR A 229 -14.27 -20.93 -2.17
N VAL A 230 -14.40 -22.11 -1.56
CA VAL A 230 -13.92 -23.37 -2.14
C VAL A 230 -14.62 -23.62 -3.47
N GLN A 231 -15.95 -23.47 -3.54
CA GLN A 231 -16.73 -23.64 -4.76
C GLN A 231 -16.31 -22.66 -5.86
N LEU A 232 -16.11 -21.39 -5.52
CA LEU A 232 -15.65 -20.36 -6.46
C LEU A 232 -14.28 -20.69 -7.05
N LEU A 233 -13.34 -21.10 -6.21
CA LEU A 233 -11.98 -21.45 -6.63
C LEU A 233 -11.99 -22.73 -7.50
N ASP A 234 -12.76 -23.74 -7.13
CA ASP A 234 -12.88 -24.98 -7.92
C ASP A 234 -13.52 -24.69 -9.27
N HIS A 235 -14.59 -23.89 -9.31
CA HIS A 235 -15.25 -23.47 -10.54
C HIS A 235 -14.30 -22.71 -11.47
N TYR A 236 -13.55 -21.75 -10.95
CA TYR A 236 -12.52 -21.03 -11.71
C TYR A 236 -11.45 -21.99 -12.26
N ARG A 237 -10.96 -22.92 -11.43
CA ARG A 237 -9.94 -23.90 -11.85
C ARG A 237 -10.39 -24.80 -13.00
N ARG A 238 -11.67 -25.24 -12.98
CA ARG A 238 -12.20 -26.16 -13.99
C ARG A 238 -12.57 -25.48 -15.30
N LEU A 239 -13.13 -24.27 -15.25
CA LEU A 239 -13.74 -23.65 -16.42
C LEU A 239 -12.87 -22.61 -17.13
N GLU A 240 -12.14 -21.80 -16.39
CA GLU A 240 -11.50 -20.61 -16.97
C GLU A 240 -9.97 -20.62 -16.87
N ARG A 241 -9.41 -21.47 -16.02
CA ARG A 241 -7.98 -21.47 -15.82
C ARG A 241 -7.21 -22.09 -16.99
N PRO A 242 -6.26 -21.38 -17.61
CA PRO A 242 -5.39 -21.98 -18.62
C PRO A 242 -4.51 -23.07 -18.01
N ALA A 243 -4.47 -24.26 -18.63
CA ALA A 243 -3.80 -25.48 -18.14
C ALA A 243 -2.27 -25.32 -17.90
N ARG A 244 -1.62 -24.26 -18.41
CA ARG A 244 -0.18 -24.05 -18.35
C ARG A 244 0.29 -23.01 -17.34
N HIS A 245 -0.59 -22.45 -16.50
CA HIS A 245 -0.19 -21.38 -15.57
C HIS A 245 -0.03 -21.89 -14.15
N ARG A 246 1.18 -21.80 -13.62
CA ARG A 246 1.49 -22.16 -12.21
C ARG A 246 0.89 -21.20 -11.17
N ARG A 247 0.43 -20.00 -11.58
CA ARG A 247 -0.17 -19.01 -10.66
C ARG A 247 -1.68 -18.98 -10.85
N PRO A 248 -2.49 -19.35 -9.82
CA PRO A 248 -3.93 -19.57 -9.98
C PRO A 248 -4.70 -18.31 -10.38
N LEU A 249 -4.32 -17.14 -9.90
CA LEU A 249 -5.12 -15.93 -10.05
C LEU A 249 -4.43 -14.81 -10.84
N ARG A 250 -3.33 -15.10 -11.52
CA ARG A 250 -2.66 -14.10 -12.34
C ARG A 250 -3.55 -13.71 -13.53
N LEU A 251 -3.94 -12.43 -13.56
CA LEU A 251 -4.55 -11.78 -14.69
C LEU A 251 -3.70 -12.05 -15.96
N ALA A 252 -4.13 -12.95 -16.80
CA ALA A 252 -3.67 -12.97 -18.18
C ALA A 252 -4.22 -11.69 -18.82
N GLN A 253 -3.38 -10.70 -19.05
CA GLN A 253 -3.72 -9.56 -19.88
C GLN A 253 -4.13 -10.12 -21.26
N GLY A 254 -5.38 -9.95 -21.64
CA GLY A 254 -5.74 -9.91 -23.03
C GLY A 254 -6.39 -11.14 -23.68
N THR A 255 -6.97 -12.11 -22.95
CA THR A 255 -7.88 -13.06 -23.60
C THR A 255 -9.32 -12.72 -23.25
N ARG A 256 -10.03 -12.09 -24.17
CA ARG A 256 -11.50 -12.01 -24.14
C ARG A 256 -12.08 -13.43 -24.04
N PRO A 257 -13.09 -13.67 -23.19
CA PRO A 257 -13.75 -14.96 -23.13
C PRO A 257 -14.35 -15.30 -24.51
N ARG A 258 -14.16 -16.54 -24.95
CA ARG A 258 -14.58 -17.00 -26.29
C ARG A 258 -16.08 -17.08 -26.49
N ASN A 259 -16.87 -17.06 -25.40
CA ASN A 259 -18.35 -17.03 -25.49
C ASN A 259 -18.97 -16.47 -24.20
N PRO A 260 -19.80 -15.42 -24.29
CA PRO A 260 -20.49 -14.88 -23.12
C PRO A 260 -21.63 -15.76 -22.59
N HIS A 261 -21.96 -16.86 -23.26
CA HIS A 261 -23.07 -17.75 -22.90
C HIS A 261 -22.70 -18.98 -22.07
N ASP A 262 -21.43 -19.30 -21.92
CA ASP A 262 -20.94 -20.44 -21.14
C ASP A 262 -20.72 -20.17 -19.64
N ALA A 263 -20.92 -18.96 -19.19
CA ALA A 263 -20.89 -18.63 -17.77
C ALA A 263 -22.22 -19.14 -17.15
N GLY A 264 -22.24 -20.40 -16.75
CA GLY A 264 -23.32 -20.93 -15.96
C GLY A 264 -23.64 -20.01 -14.80
N ARG A 265 -24.89 -19.61 -14.64
CA ARG A 265 -25.39 -18.80 -13.55
C ARG A 265 -25.03 -19.46 -12.22
N ILE A 266 -23.95 -19.01 -11.56
CA ILE A 266 -23.66 -19.43 -10.20
C ILE A 266 -24.61 -18.64 -9.31
N THR A 267 -25.69 -19.26 -8.87
CA THR A 267 -26.51 -18.73 -7.80
C THR A 267 -25.82 -19.06 -6.48
N ILE A 268 -24.96 -18.18 -6.01
CA ILE A 268 -24.45 -18.28 -4.67
C ILE A 268 -25.48 -17.63 -3.77
N LEU A 269 -26.14 -18.46 -2.97
CA LEU A 269 -26.91 -18.00 -1.83
C LEU A 269 -25.92 -17.38 -0.85
N VAL A 270 -25.84 -16.04 -0.83
CA VAL A 270 -25.15 -15.34 0.23
C VAL A 270 -25.89 -15.71 1.52
N PRO A 271 -25.27 -16.40 2.48
CA PRO A 271 -25.95 -16.71 3.73
C PRO A 271 -26.28 -15.37 4.40
N LEU A 272 -27.58 -15.09 4.56
CA LEU A 272 -28.04 -14.00 5.38
C LEU A 272 -27.46 -14.23 6.78
N PRO A 273 -26.86 -13.24 7.43
CA PRO A 273 -26.42 -13.39 8.79
C PRO A 273 -27.63 -13.82 9.63
N SER A 274 -27.52 -14.99 10.24
CA SER A 274 -28.52 -15.50 11.18
C SER A 274 -28.81 -14.41 12.18
N GLN A 275 -30.10 -14.05 12.30
CA GLN A 275 -30.54 -13.04 13.25
C GLN A 275 -30.04 -13.44 14.64
N VAL A 276 -29.09 -12.67 15.16
CA VAL A 276 -28.67 -12.77 16.54
C VAL A 276 -29.89 -12.40 17.38
N HIS A 277 -30.55 -13.39 17.96
CA HIS A 277 -31.57 -13.18 18.94
C HIS A 277 -31.02 -12.30 20.07
N ARG A 278 -31.39 -11.03 20.07
CA ARG A 278 -31.18 -10.15 21.22
C ARG A 278 -32.08 -10.70 22.35
N HIS A 279 -31.50 -11.34 23.32
CA HIS A 279 -32.16 -11.59 24.58
C HIS A 279 -32.43 -10.23 25.23
N PRO A 280 -33.66 -9.95 25.69
CA PRO A 280 -33.92 -8.75 26.46
C PRO A 280 -33.24 -8.90 27.83
N VAL A 281 -32.36 -7.97 28.14
CA VAL A 281 -31.82 -7.84 29.50
C VAL A 281 -32.95 -7.28 30.37
N ARG A 282 -33.30 -8.06 31.39
CA ARG A 282 -34.13 -7.59 32.53
C ARG A 282 -33.27 -6.80 33.52
#